data_fae82a63e22aedc9f65fc809d239e449
#
_entry.id   fae82a63e22aedc9f65fc809d239e449
#
_cell.length_a   1.000
_cell.length_b   1.000
_cell.length_c   1.000
_cell.angle_alpha   90.00
_cell.angle_beta   90.00
_cell.angle_gamma   90.00
#
_symmetry.space_group_name_H-M   'P 1'
#
loop_
_entity.id
_entity.type
_entity.pdbx_description
1 polymer ?
#
loop_
_entity_poly.entity_id
_entity_poly.type
_entity_poly.pdbx_seq_one_letter_code
_entity_poly.pdbx_strand_id
1 'polypeptide(L)'
;MNRCIPYRLIKADDIEEDSSVDFVNKLEVLMVSSPNRHDLVFPKGGWEDDETVLEAASREAIEEAGVKGILREVPLGVWEFRSKSSTVEDECLGGCKGYMFALEVTEELEDWPERKNRERRWLNVKEALELCRYEWMQRALEEFLRVMEDDGRLRTEEETVQDSSKLEEECQIDPWYCFVVN
;
A
#
# COMPACT_ATOMS: atom_id res chain seq x y z
N MET A 1 10.86 2.94 14.81
CA MET A 1 11.23 2.68 13.40
C MET A 1 9.97 2.64 12.57
N ASN A 2 9.86 3.42 11.50
CA ASN A 2 8.67 3.55 10.68
C ASN A 2 8.93 2.97 9.30
N ARG A 3 7.87 2.40 8.68
CA ARG A 3 7.94 1.65 7.43
C ARG A 3 6.66 1.84 6.65
N CYS A 4 6.74 1.75 5.33
CA CYS A 4 5.56 1.64 4.50
C CYS A 4 5.72 0.52 3.46
N ILE A 5 4.58 0.05 2.98
CA ILE A 5 4.46 -0.78 1.78
C ILE A 5 3.98 0.17 0.68
N PRO A 6 4.88 0.68 -0.17
CA PRO A 6 4.45 1.45 -1.34
C PRO A 6 3.79 0.50 -2.34
N TYR A 7 2.63 0.90 -2.86
CA TYR A 7 1.86 0.10 -3.80
C TYR A 7 1.25 0.95 -4.92
N ARG A 8 0.88 0.30 -6.01
CA ARG A 8 0.09 0.88 -7.08
C ARG A 8 -0.87 -0.16 -7.66
N LEU A 9 -1.94 0.33 -8.29
CA LEU A 9 -2.84 -0.50 -9.08
C LEU A 9 -2.36 -0.52 -10.53
N ILE A 10 -2.27 -1.71 -11.12
CA ILE A 10 -2.02 -1.89 -12.54
C ILE A 10 -3.28 -1.43 -13.30
N LYS A 11 -3.10 -0.58 -14.32
CA LYS A 11 -4.21 -0.10 -15.14
C LYS A 11 -4.81 -1.24 -15.95
N ALA A 12 -6.13 -1.18 -16.13
CA ALA A 12 -6.91 -2.21 -16.85
C ALA A 12 -6.46 -2.45 -18.30
N ASP A 13 -5.80 -1.47 -18.92
CA ASP A 13 -5.30 -1.56 -20.31
C ASP A 13 -4.14 -2.56 -20.46
N ASP A 14 -3.49 -2.96 -19.37
CA ASP A 14 -2.35 -3.88 -19.34
C ASP A 14 -2.75 -5.33 -18.96
N ILE A 15 -4.05 -5.59 -18.76
CA ILE A 15 -4.56 -6.90 -18.32
C ILE A 15 -5.48 -7.44 -19.42
N GLU A 16 -5.19 -8.64 -19.96
CA GLU A 16 -6.14 -9.37 -20.81
C GLU A 16 -7.46 -9.58 -20.06
N GLU A 17 -8.60 -9.26 -20.74
CA GLU A 17 -9.96 -9.33 -20.18
C GLU A 17 -10.35 -10.76 -19.78
N ASP A 18 -9.90 -11.23 -18.65
CA ASP A 18 -10.54 -12.33 -17.94
C ASP A 18 -11.29 -11.76 -16.73
N SER A 19 -12.61 -11.78 -16.81
CA SER A 19 -13.55 -11.16 -15.86
C SER A 19 -13.54 -11.75 -14.43
N SER A 20 -12.57 -12.60 -14.13
CA SER A 20 -12.33 -13.20 -12.81
C SER A 20 -10.96 -12.84 -12.24
N VAL A 21 -10.29 -11.81 -12.77
CA VAL A 21 -8.97 -11.42 -12.26
C VAL A 21 -9.13 -10.87 -10.85
N ASP A 22 -8.69 -11.69 -9.91
CA ASP A 22 -8.63 -11.39 -8.49
C ASP A 22 -7.97 -10.02 -8.26
N PHE A 23 -8.58 -9.15 -7.44
CA PHE A 23 -8.10 -7.80 -7.13
C PHE A 23 -6.60 -7.78 -6.75
N VAL A 24 -6.15 -8.84 -6.09
CA VAL A 24 -4.75 -9.05 -5.70
C VAL A 24 -3.80 -9.06 -6.92
N ASN A 25 -4.24 -9.57 -8.07
CA ASN A 25 -3.43 -9.61 -9.29
C ASN A 25 -3.26 -8.23 -9.96
N LYS A 26 -4.05 -7.24 -9.52
CA LYS A 26 -3.94 -5.84 -9.97
C LYS A 26 -3.02 -5.00 -9.08
N LEU A 27 -2.48 -5.57 -8.01
CA LEU A 27 -1.61 -4.87 -7.07
C LEU A 27 -0.14 -5.15 -7.36
N GLU A 28 0.65 -4.11 -7.44
CA GLU A 28 2.10 -4.17 -7.34
C GLU A 28 2.57 -3.45 -6.09
N VAL A 29 3.59 -4.01 -5.45
CA VAL A 29 4.28 -3.40 -4.31
C VAL A 29 5.73 -3.09 -4.66
N LEU A 30 6.26 -2.02 -4.09
CA LEU A 30 7.63 -1.62 -4.31
C LEU A 30 8.51 -2.05 -3.14
N MET A 31 9.61 -2.70 -3.49
CA MET A 31 10.67 -3.04 -2.56
C MET A 31 12.00 -2.42 -3.02
N VAL A 32 12.89 -2.19 -2.07
CA VAL A 32 14.22 -1.61 -2.31
C VAL A 32 15.31 -2.58 -1.87
N SER A 33 16.44 -2.56 -2.57
CA SER A 33 17.61 -3.34 -2.16
C SER A 33 18.17 -2.83 -0.84
N SER A 34 18.63 -3.74 0.02
CA SER A 34 19.41 -3.37 1.19
C SER A 34 20.80 -2.90 0.78
N PRO A 35 21.37 -1.86 1.40
CA PRO A 35 22.75 -1.45 1.12
C PRO A 35 23.71 -2.62 1.29
N ASN A 36 24.58 -2.83 0.29
CA ASN A 36 25.59 -3.91 0.27
C ASN A 36 25.04 -5.34 0.36
N ARG A 37 23.75 -5.55 0.03
CA ARG A 37 23.09 -6.86 0.00
C ARG A 37 22.17 -6.95 -1.22
N HIS A 38 21.86 -8.18 -1.62
CA HIS A 38 20.93 -8.45 -2.74
C HIS A 38 19.48 -8.70 -2.28
N ASP A 39 19.23 -8.63 -0.98
CA ASP A 39 17.89 -8.80 -0.43
C ASP A 39 17.05 -7.53 -0.61
N LEU A 40 15.76 -7.73 -0.83
CA LEU A 40 14.78 -6.68 -0.95
C LEU A 40 14.04 -6.47 0.37
N VAL A 41 13.77 -5.21 0.70
CA VAL A 41 13.04 -4.80 1.90
C VAL A 41 12.06 -3.68 1.58
N PHE A 42 11.06 -3.47 2.43
CA PHE A 42 10.24 -2.27 2.36
C PHE A 42 11.01 -1.05 2.88
N PRO A 43 10.77 0.15 2.31
CA PRO A 43 11.37 1.40 2.80
C PRO A 43 11.13 1.57 4.30
N LYS A 44 12.15 1.98 5.02
CA LYS A 44 12.14 2.01 6.48
C LYS A 44 13.21 2.94 7.04
N GLY A 45 12.93 3.57 8.16
CA GLY A 45 13.97 4.29 8.85
C GLY A 45 13.64 4.72 10.25
N GLY A 46 14.47 5.59 10.76
CA GLY A 46 14.37 6.16 12.10
C GLY A 46 13.17 7.09 12.22
N TRP A 47 12.91 7.52 13.41
CA TRP A 47 11.97 8.57 13.75
C TRP A 47 12.78 9.74 14.33
N GLU A 48 12.60 10.92 13.77
CA GLU A 48 13.21 12.14 14.23
C GLU A 48 12.31 12.81 15.28
N ASP A 49 12.91 13.62 16.19
CA ASP A 49 12.19 14.16 17.35
C ASP A 49 11.11 15.17 16.98
N ASP A 50 11.18 15.77 15.80
CA ASP A 50 10.31 16.84 15.30
C ASP A 50 9.30 16.39 14.23
N GLU A 51 9.18 15.09 13.97
CA GLU A 51 8.24 14.55 12.97
C GLU A 51 7.22 13.57 13.59
N THR A 52 6.07 13.46 12.96
CA THR A 52 5.09 12.41 13.27
C THR A 52 5.49 11.06 12.66
N VAL A 53 4.86 9.98 13.12
CA VAL A 53 5.07 8.63 12.60
C VAL A 53 4.78 8.52 11.10
N LEU A 54 3.76 9.29 10.64
CA LEU A 54 3.34 9.34 9.24
C LEU A 54 4.34 10.13 8.39
N GLU A 55 4.81 11.26 8.88
CA GLU A 55 5.85 12.05 8.22
C GLU A 55 7.14 11.26 8.07
N ALA A 56 7.57 10.57 9.13
CA ALA A 56 8.73 9.68 9.06
C ALA A 56 8.57 8.58 7.99
N ALA A 57 7.42 7.93 7.93
CA ALA A 57 7.17 6.89 6.92
C ALA A 57 7.19 7.45 5.50
N SER A 58 6.65 8.67 5.29
CA SER A 58 6.66 9.36 3.99
C SER A 58 8.07 9.81 3.60
N ARG A 59 8.83 10.36 4.55
CA ARG A 59 10.23 10.78 4.33
C ARG A 59 11.09 9.60 3.91
N GLU A 60 11.01 8.48 4.63
CA GLU A 60 11.78 7.27 4.30
C GLU A 60 11.41 6.67 2.94
N ALA A 61 10.13 6.76 2.52
CA ALA A 61 9.72 6.35 1.18
C ALA A 61 10.38 7.20 0.09
N ILE A 62 10.53 8.50 0.33
CA ILE A 62 11.23 9.41 -0.60
C ILE A 62 12.73 9.12 -0.60
N GLU A 63 13.36 9.01 0.58
CA GLU A 63 14.80 8.86 0.72
C GLU A 63 15.31 7.52 0.20
N GLU A 64 14.68 6.42 0.58
CA GLU A 64 15.11 5.07 0.23
C GLU A 64 14.58 4.59 -1.13
N ALA A 65 13.33 4.96 -1.50
CA ALA A 65 12.67 4.43 -2.69
C ALA A 65 12.36 5.46 -3.78
N GLY A 66 12.48 6.77 -3.48
CA GLY A 66 12.17 7.81 -4.45
C GLY A 66 10.71 7.84 -4.86
N VAL A 67 9.79 7.59 -3.94
CA VAL A 67 8.35 7.62 -4.21
C VAL A 67 7.61 8.54 -3.27
N LYS A 68 6.57 9.19 -3.79
CA LYS A 68 5.59 9.97 -3.04
C LYS A 68 4.20 9.42 -3.28
N GLY A 69 3.30 9.67 -2.35
CA GLY A 69 1.93 9.18 -2.48
C GLY A 69 1.05 9.52 -1.30
N ILE A 70 -0.08 8.85 -1.24
CA ILE A 70 -1.07 8.99 -0.19
C ILE A 70 -0.84 7.88 0.84
N LEU A 71 -0.40 8.28 2.03
CA LEU A 71 -0.19 7.35 3.13
C LEU A 71 -1.51 7.10 3.85
N ARG A 72 -1.83 5.83 4.07
CA ARG A 72 -2.99 5.44 4.87
C ARG A 72 -2.72 5.79 6.34
N GLU A 73 -3.62 6.56 6.99
CA GLU A 73 -3.43 7.02 8.37
C GLU A 73 -3.45 5.87 9.39
N VAL A 74 -4.26 4.84 9.13
CA VAL A 74 -4.34 3.66 9.99
C VAL A 74 -3.20 2.71 9.65
N PRO A 75 -2.32 2.38 10.60
CA PRO A 75 -1.23 1.44 10.34
C PRO A 75 -1.78 0.03 10.08
N LEU A 76 -1.15 -0.70 9.18
CA LEU A 76 -1.40 -2.12 8.92
C LEU A 76 -1.10 -2.96 10.17
N GLY A 77 -0.17 -2.52 11.00
CA GLY A 77 0.18 -3.17 12.24
C GLY A 77 1.40 -2.56 12.91
N VAL A 78 1.69 -3.09 14.08
CA VAL A 78 2.87 -2.72 14.89
C VAL A 78 3.65 -3.98 15.18
N TRP A 79 4.91 -3.99 14.80
CA TRP A 79 5.81 -5.12 15.01
C TRP A 79 6.92 -4.76 15.99
N GLU A 80 7.30 -5.70 16.82
CA GLU A 80 8.45 -5.56 17.69
C GLU A 80 9.71 -6.11 17.02
N PHE A 81 10.74 -5.30 16.98
CA PHE A 81 12.02 -5.65 16.40
C PHE A 81 13.08 -5.67 17.50
N ARG A 82 13.84 -6.75 17.55
CA ARG A 82 15.04 -6.82 18.39
C ARG A 82 16.24 -6.41 17.55
N SER A 83 16.95 -5.36 17.95
CA SER A 83 18.24 -5.01 17.36
C SER A 83 19.23 -6.14 17.61
N LYS A 84 19.88 -6.63 16.56
CA LYS A 84 21.00 -7.59 16.70
C LYS A 84 22.31 -6.92 17.10
N SER A 85 22.32 -5.60 17.19
CA SER A 85 23.50 -4.77 17.48
C SER A 85 23.46 -4.24 18.91
N SER A 86 23.16 -5.05 19.91
CA SER A 86 23.41 -4.66 21.29
C SER A 86 24.85 -5.04 21.65
N THR A 87 25.79 -4.13 21.42
CA THR A 87 26.94 -3.98 22.31
C THR A 87 26.41 -3.59 23.69
N VAL A 88 26.98 -4.15 24.74
CA VAL A 88 26.49 -4.25 26.12
C VAL A 88 26.19 -2.90 26.83
N GLU A 89 26.19 -1.78 26.12
CA GLU A 89 26.06 -0.42 26.69
C GLU A 89 24.78 0.33 26.26
N ASP A 90 23.95 -0.23 25.34
CA ASP A 90 22.65 0.38 24.99
C ASP A 90 21.56 -0.25 25.86
N GLU A 91 21.18 0.45 26.92
CA GLU A 91 20.09 0.10 27.85
C GLU A 91 18.68 0.15 27.21
N CYS A 92 18.54 -0.06 25.91
CA CYS A 92 17.26 -0.40 25.28
C CYS A 92 16.96 -1.89 25.50
N LEU A 93 16.68 -2.25 26.75
CA LEU A 93 16.08 -3.54 27.17
C LEU A 93 14.62 -3.71 26.65
N GLY A 94 14.10 -2.76 25.88
CA GLY A 94 12.79 -2.81 25.21
C GLY A 94 12.97 -2.97 23.71
N GLY A 95 12.31 -3.97 23.11
CA GLY A 95 12.26 -4.13 21.66
C GLY A 95 11.77 -2.85 20.97
N CYS A 96 12.40 -2.46 19.86
CA CYS A 96 11.95 -1.31 19.08
C CYS A 96 10.61 -1.64 18.43
N LYS A 97 9.60 -0.83 18.69
CA LYS A 97 8.31 -0.90 17.96
C LYS A 97 8.45 -0.23 16.61
N GLY A 98 7.94 -0.87 15.58
CA GLY A 98 7.86 -0.32 14.23
C GLY A 98 6.43 -0.36 13.71
N TYR A 99 6.00 0.77 13.18
CA TYR A 99 4.71 0.91 12.52
C TYR A 99 4.89 0.61 11.03
N MET A 100 3.90 -0.03 10.43
CA MET A 100 3.83 -0.30 9.00
C MET A 100 2.58 0.35 8.43
N PHE A 101 2.75 1.11 7.36
CA PHE A 101 1.66 1.80 6.66
C PHE A 101 1.58 1.34 5.21
N ALA A 102 0.40 1.49 4.59
CA ALA A 102 0.25 1.39 3.14
C ALA A 102 0.42 2.79 2.52
N LEU A 103 1.22 2.88 1.45
CA LEU A 103 1.47 4.12 0.69
C LEU A 103 1.03 3.91 -0.76
N GLU A 104 -0.08 4.52 -1.16
CA GLU A 104 -0.49 4.56 -2.56
C GLU A 104 0.41 5.53 -3.33
N VAL A 105 1.22 5.01 -4.24
CA VAL A 105 2.21 5.80 -4.98
C VAL A 105 1.53 6.59 -6.08
N THR A 106 1.70 7.91 -6.04
CA THR A 106 1.20 8.85 -7.05
C THR A 106 2.30 9.46 -7.89
N GLU A 107 3.55 9.46 -7.40
CA GLU A 107 4.71 10.03 -8.08
C GLU A 107 5.96 9.17 -7.85
N GLU A 108 6.68 8.86 -8.91
CA GLU A 108 8.00 8.24 -8.87
C GLU A 108 9.06 9.27 -9.27
N LEU A 109 10.03 9.51 -8.39
CA LEU A 109 11.13 10.44 -8.64
C LEU A 109 12.19 9.77 -9.53
N GLU A 110 12.71 10.49 -10.50
CA GLU A 110 13.84 10.03 -11.31
C GLU A 110 15.17 10.07 -10.54
N ASP A 111 15.30 11.02 -9.62
CA ASP A 111 16.46 11.16 -8.73
C ASP A 111 15.99 11.30 -7.27
N TRP A 112 16.64 10.58 -6.36
CA TRP A 112 16.32 10.57 -4.94
C TRP A 112 17.58 10.35 -4.09
N PRO A 113 17.55 10.66 -2.78
CA PRO A 113 18.74 10.69 -1.93
C PRO A 113 19.58 9.41 -1.97
N GLU A 114 18.96 8.24 -1.88
CA GLU A 114 19.68 6.95 -1.81
C GLU A 114 19.78 6.21 -3.14
N ARG A 115 19.42 6.81 -4.27
CA ARG A 115 19.45 6.18 -5.59
C ARG A 115 20.76 5.48 -5.94
N LYS A 116 21.89 6.01 -5.51
CA LYS A 116 23.21 5.42 -5.79
C LYS A 116 23.48 4.13 -5.01
N ASN A 117 22.76 3.93 -3.90
CA ASN A 117 22.99 2.84 -2.96
C ASN A 117 21.85 1.82 -2.96
N ARG A 118 20.73 2.15 -3.57
CA ARG A 118 19.53 1.32 -3.59
C ARG A 118 18.92 1.23 -4.98
N GLU A 119 18.51 0.03 -5.32
CA GLU A 119 17.64 -0.24 -6.47
C GLU A 119 16.21 -0.43 -5.98
N ARG A 120 15.25 0.13 -6.69
CA ARG A 120 13.82 -0.10 -6.45
C ARG A 120 13.25 -1.06 -7.48
N ARG A 121 12.34 -1.92 -7.05
CA ARG A 121 11.68 -2.89 -7.89
C ARG A 121 10.19 -2.94 -7.58
N TRP A 122 9.37 -2.80 -8.61
CA TRP A 122 7.97 -3.14 -8.56
C TRP A 122 7.82 -4.66 -8.73
N LEU A 123 7.01 -5.27 -7.89
CA LEU A 123 6.79 -6.71 -7.84
C LEU A 123 5.29 -6.96 -7.71
N ASN A 124 4.77 -7.95 -8.40
CA ASN A 124 3.46 -8.46 -8.04
C ASN A 124 3.51 -9.05 -6.62
N VAL A 125 2.35 -9.16 -5.99
CA VAL A 125 2.27 -9.57 -4.58
C VAL A 125 2.87 -10.95 -4.33
N LYS A 126 2.69 -11.89 -5.25
CA LYS A 126 3.23 -13.26 -5.13
C LYS A 126 4.75 -13.26 -5.14
N GLU A 127 5.35 -12.56 -6.07
CA GLU A 127 6.82 -12.39 -6.11
C GLU A 127 7.35 -11.69 -4.85
N ALA A 128 6.64 -10.66 -4.37
CA ALA A 128 7.02 -9.95 -3.17
C ALA A 128 6.99 -10.86 -1.93
N LEU A 129 5.98 -11.73 -1.79
CA LEU A 129 5.89 -12.72 -0.71
C LEU A 129 7.07 -13.70 -0.73
N GLU A 130 7.44 -14.19 -1.91
CA GLU A 130 8.56 -15.13 -2.08
C GLU A 130 9.91 -14.47 -1.74
N LEU A 131 10.05 -13.16 -2.01
CA LEU A 131 11.26 -12.39 -1.76
C LEU A 131 11.33 -11.78 -0.36
N CYS A 132 10.27 -11.86 0.44
CA CYS A 132 10.26 -11.42 1.82
C CYS A 132 11.24 -12.23 2.66
N ARG A 133 12.36 -11.63 3.00
CA ARG A 133 13.43 -12.28 3.78
C ARG A 133 13.03 -12.60 5.23
N TYR A 134 12.19 -11.76 5.83
CA TYR A 134 11.84 -11.84 7.23
C TYR A 134 10.34 -12.16 7.39
N GLU A 135 10.03 -13.04 8.32
CA GLU A 135 8.65 -13.43 8.63
C GLU A 135 7.72 -12.23 8.91
N TRP A 136 8.22 -11.19 9.58
CA TRP A 136 7.42 -9.98 9.82
C TRP A 136 7.06 -9.24 8.52
N MET A 137 7.89 -9.32 7.46
CA MET A 137 7.58 -8.72 6.15
C MET A 137 6.45 -9.48 5.47
N GLN A 138 6.47 -10.81 5.52
CA GLN A 138 5.40 -11.65 5.00
C GLN A 138 4.08 -11.32 5.70
N ARG A 139 4.08 -11.30 7.03
CA ARG A 139 2.91 -10.93 7.83
C ARG A 139 2.40 -9.51 7.54
N ALA A 140 3.30 -8.56 7.33
CA ALA A 140 2.92 -7.19 6.97
C ALA A 140 2.27 -7.13 5.58
N LEU A 141 2.78 -7.91 4.62
CA LEU A 141 2.22 -7.99 3.28
C LEU A 141 0.88 -8.75 3.26
N GLU A 142 0.73 -9.80 4.05
CA GLU A 142 -0.55 -10.50 4.25
C GLU A 142 -1.62 -9.58 4.84
N GLU A 143 -1.27 -8.78 5.85
CA GLU A 143 -2.19 -7.80 6.43
C GLU A 143 -2.53 -6.69 5.45
N PHE A 144 -1.56 -6.22 4.66
CA PHE A 144 -1.78 -5.28 3.57
C PHE A 144 -2.83 -5.83 2.59
N LEU A 145 -2.69 -7.08 2.14
CA LEU A 145 -3.64 -7.70 1.22
C LEU A 145 -5.05 -7.77 1.81
N ARG A 146 -5.16 -8.21 3.05
CA ARG A 146 -6.46 -8.29 3.74
C ARG A 146 -7.17 -6.93 3.75
N VAL A 147 -6.42 -5.86 4.08
CA VAL A 147 -6.96 -4.49 4.10
C VAL A 147 -7.35 -4.02 2.71
N MET A 148 -6.55 -4.33 1.68
CA MET A 148 -6.86 -3.95 0.30
C MET A 148 -8.07 -4.70 -0.28
N GLU A 149 -8.25 -5.98 0.08
CA GLU A 149 -9.43 -6.76 -0.30
C GLU A 149 -10.71 -6.21 0.34
N ASP A 150 -10.66 -5.87 1.64
CA ASP A 150 -11.79 -5.28 2.34
C ASP A 150 -12.18 -3.93 1.72
N ASP A 151 -11.22 -3.06 1.41
CA ASP A 151 -11.47 -1.79 0.71
C ASP A 151 -12.02 -2.01 -0.72
N GLY A 152 -11.52 -3.00 -1.44
CA GLY A 152 -12.02 -3.36 -2.77
C GLY A 152 -13.47 -3.83 -2.75
N ARG A 153 -13.86 -4.59 -1.75
CA ARG A 153 -15.26 -5.02 -1.56
C ARG A 153 -16.18 -3.85 -1.23
N LEU A 154 -15.75 -2.95 -0.35
CA LEU A 154 -16.53 -1.75 0.01
C LEU A 154 -16.76 -0.85 -1.20
N ARG A 155 -15.76 -0.65 -2.07
CA ARG A 155 -15.90 0.15 -3.30
C ARG A 155 -16.89 -0.47 -4.28
N THR A 156 -16.87 -1.78 -4.45
CA THR A 156 -17.83 -2.47 -5.34
C THR A 156 -19.25 -2.41 -4.83
N GLU A 157 -19.47 -2.43 -3.52
CA GLU A 157 -20.79 -2.25 -2.91
C GLU A 157 -21.32 -0.82 -3.10
N GLU A 158 -20.48 0.20 -2.94
CA GLU A 158 -20.83 1.60 -3.16
C GLU A 158 -21.18 1.87 -4.64
N GLU A 159 -20.41 1.33 -5.59
CA GLU A 159 -20.70 1.44 -7.03
C GLU A 159 -22.03 0.80 -7.39
N THR A 160 -22.35 -0.36 -6.84
CA THR A 160 -23.64 -1.04 -7.09
C THR A 160 -24.83 -0.28 -6.50
N VAL A 161 -24.68 0.38 -5.36
CA VAL A 161 -25.73 1.22 -4.75
C VAL A 161 -25.96 2.49 -5.57
N GLN A 162 -24.90 3.12 -6.09
CA GLN A 162 -25.03 4.32 -6.93
C GLN A 162 -25.67 4.02 -8.28
N ASP A 163 -25.38 2.87 -8.90
CA ASP A 163 -26.00 2.45 -10.16
C ASP A 163 -27.49 2.12 -9.95
N SER A 164 -27.85 1.48 -8.86
CA SER A 164 -29.25 1.22 -8.50
C SER A 164 -30.07 2.49 -8.28
N SER A 165 -29.48 3.51 -7.65
CA SER A 165 -30.15 4.82 -7.42
C SER A 165 -30.32 5.60 -8.72
N LYS A 166 -29.41 5.48 -9.69
CA LYS A 166 -29.55 6.08 -11.02
C LYS A 166 -30.67 5.44 -11.84
N LEU A 167 -30.86 4.13 -11.73
CA LEU A 167 -31.94 3.42 -12.40
C LEU A 167 -33.33 3.77 -11.84
N GLU A 168 -33.42 4.11 -10.55
CA GLU A 168 -34.68 4.57 -9.94
C GLU A 168 -35.05 6.02 -10.35
N GLU A 169 -34.07 6.89 -10.63
CA GLU A 169 -34.32 8.25 -11.14
C GLU A 169 -34.75 8.25 -12.63
N GLU A 170 -34.31 7.29 -13.45
CA GLU A 170 -34.73 7.19 -14.87
C GLU A 170 -36.10 6.55 -15.05
N CYS A 171 -36.68 5.92 -14.04
CA CYS A 171 -38.03 5.32 -14.08
C CYS A 171 -39.16 6.24 -13.62
N GLN A 172 -38.96 7.54 -13.54
CA GLN A 172 -40.07 8.49 -13.41
C GLN A 172 -40.78 8.65 -14.73
N ILE A 173 -41.76 7.76 -14.99
CA ILE A 173 -42.68 7.85 -16.08
C ILE A 173 -43.46 9.17 -15.98
N ASP A 174 -43.35 9.97 -17.03
CA ASP A 174 -44.00 11.25 -17.23
C ASP A 174 -45.53 11.14 -16.93
N PRO A 175 -46.11 11.91 -16.00
CA PRO A 175 -47.53 11.80 -15.62
C PRO A 175 -48.52 12.22 -16.71
N TRP A 176 -48.07 12.60 -17.91
CA TRP A 176 -48.90 13.16 -18.98
C TRP A 176 -49.42 12.14 -19.99
N TYR A 177 -49.17 10.84 -19.82
CA TYR A 177 -49.62 9.83 -20.80
C TYR A 177 -50.97 9.13 -20.46
N CYS A 178 -51.78 9.68 -19.56
CA CYS A 178 -53.07 9.12 -19.15
C CYS A 178 -54.29 9.95 -19.52
N PHE A 179 -54.28 10.64 -20.65
CA PHE A 179 -55.50 11.25 -21.21
C PHE A 179 -55.49 11.13 -22.75
N VAL A 180 -55.96 10.07 -23.32
CA VAL A 180 -56.77 9.98 -24.55
C VAL A 180 -57.14 8.52 -24.76
N VAL A 181 -58.24 8.05 -24.24
CA VAL A 181 -59.17 7.12 -24.93
C VAL A 181 -60.55 7.31 -24.26
N ASN A 182 -61.40 8.07 -24.89
CA ASN A 182 -62.84 7.89 -24.98
C ASN A 182 -63.32 8.39 -26.32
#